data_87e8ce2882e63694cf2d0a3795cd9c7a
#
_entry.id   87e8ce2882e63694cf2d0a3795cd9c7a
#
_cell.length_a   1.000
_cell.length_b   1.000
_cell.length_c   1.000
_cell.angle_alpha   90.00
_cell.angle_beta   90.00
_cell.angle_gamma   90.00
#
_symmetry.space_group_name_H-M   'P 1'
#
loop_
_entity.id
_entity.type
_entity.pdbx_description
1 polymer ?
#
loop_
_entity_poly.entity_id
_entity_poly.type
_entity_poly.pdbx_seq_one_letter_code
_entity_poly.pdbx_strand_id
1 'polypeptide(L)'
;MEIITLLEYAERSQLRAWLQENHSKEKECWVVMSRSKTPPPGILPYIDVVEEALCFGWIDSTLKKLPDGRLAQRLSPRRKNSHWTKLNMDRCMNLEDRGLMTPAGRRAFENAYGWGYQVFHPTPEQKKKQMMEETRERRPALYEKMSSEK
;
A
#
# COMPACT_ATOMS: atom_id res chain seq x y z
N MET A 1 -24.10 5.60 -7.50
CA MET A 1 -23.22 6.39 -6.63
C MET A 1 -22.68 7.57 -7.42
N GLU A 2 -22.89 8.75 -6.93
CA GLU A 2 -22.53 9.98 -7.62
C GLU A 2 -21.10 10.40 -7.28
N ILE A 3 -20.35 10.83 -8.31
CA ILE A 3 -18.99 11.32 -8.10
C ILE A 3 -19.06 12.80 -7.73
N ILE A 4 -18.57 13.13 -6.52
CA ILE A 4 -18.53 14.51 -6.04
C ILE A 4 -17.11 15.08 -6.20
N THR A 5 -16.09 14.32 -5.78
CA THR A 5 -14.69 14.73 -5.87
C THR A 5 -13.98 13.84 -6.87
N LEU A 6 -13.68 14.37 -8.05
CA LEU A 6 -12.94 13.66 -9.10
C LEU A 6 -11.55 14.28 -9.24
N LEU A 7 -10.52 13.46 -9.05
CA LEU A 7 -9.11 13.88 -9.16
C LEU A 7 -8.54 13.36 -10.47
N GLU A 8 -8.04 14.28 -11.27
CA GLU A 8 -7.47 13.99 -12.59
C GLU A 8 -5.99 14.36 -12.59
N TYR A 9 -5.18 13.50 -11.98
CA TYR A 9 -3.75 13.75 -11.79
C TYR A 9 -2.91 12.94 -12.77
N ALA A 10 -1.80 13.53 -13.21
CA ALA A 10 -0.83 12.88 -14.09
C ALA A 10 0.26 12.15 -13.32
N GLU A 11 0.54 12.57 -12.08
CA GLU A 11 1.63 12.06 -11.27
C GLU A 11 1.16 11.66 -9.87
N ARG A 12 1.75 10.59 -9.34
CA ARG A 12 1.36 10.09 -8.01
C ARG A 12 1.66 11.10 -6.90
N SER A 13 2.64 11.96 -7.07
CA SER A 13 2.94 13.03 -6.11
C SER A 13 1.77 14.00 -5.92
N GLN A 14 0.99 14.22 -6.96
CA GLN A 14 -0.21 15.06 -6.89
C GLN A 14 -1.29 14.40 -6.03
N LEU A 15 -1.51 13.10 -6.21
CA LEU A 15 -2.45 12.34 -5.38
C LEU A 15 -1.97 12.29 -3.92
N ARG A 16 -0.68 12.09 -3.72
CA ARG A 16 -0.09 12.10 -2.38
C ARG A 16 -0.32 13.44 -1.68
N ALA A 17 -0.12 14.55 -2.37
CA ALA A 17 -0.36 15.88 -1.82
C ALA A 17 -1.82 16.06 -1.43
N TRP A 18 -2.76 15.61 -2.26
CA TRP A 18 -4.19 15.66 -1.95
C TRP A 18 -4.54 14.85 -0.71
N LEU A 19 -4.04 13.62 -0.63
CA LEU A 19 -4.27 12.75 0.54
C LEU A 19 -3.65 13.32 1.80
N GLN A 20 -2.46 13.88 1.71
CA GLN A 20 -1.79 14.53 2.83
C GLN A 20 -2.66 15.65 3.42
N GLU A 21 -3.26 16.46 2.56
CA GLU A 21 -4.13 17.58 2.95
C GLU A 21 -5.50 17.09 3.43
N ASN A 22 -6.06 16.05 2.81
CA ASN A 22 -7.48 15.76 2.95
C ASN A 22 -7.82 14.42 3.61
N HIS A 23 -6.86 13.51 3.84
CA HIS A 23 -7.16 12.17 4.36
C HIS A 23 -7.87 12.15 5.70
N SER A 24 -7.71 13.18 6.53
CA SER A 24 -8.36 13.28 7.84
C SER A 24 -9.66 14.10 7.80
N LYS A 25 -9.96 14.75 6.69
CA LYS A 25 -11.11 15.65 6.52
C LYS A 25 -12.18 15.07 5.61
N GLU A 26 -11.76 14.41 4.53
CA GLU A 26 -12.64 13.89 3.50
C GLU A 26 -12.97 12.43 3.73
N LYS A 27 -14.13 11.99 3.24
CA LYS A 27 -14.60 10.62 3.39
C LYS A 27 -14.43 9.79 2.12
N GLU A 28 -14.17 10.42 1.00
CA GLU A 28 -13.93 9.72 -0.26
C GLU A 28 -13.34 10.66 -1.30
N CYS A 29 -12.76 10.05 -2.32
CA CYS A 29 -12.45 10.72 -3.58
C CYS A 29 -12.49 9.66 -4.68
N TRP A 30 -12.55 10.15 -5.90
CA TRP A 30 -12.47 9.32 -7.11
C TRP A 30 -11.26 9.77 -7.90
N VAL A 31 -10.45 8.82 -8.34
CA VAL A 31 -9.19 9.12 -9.04
C VAL A 31 -9.25 8.50 -10.43
N VAL A 32 -9.04 9.31 -11.45
CA VAL A 32 -8.90 8.79 -12.82
C VAL A 32 -7.62 8.00 -12.90
N MET A 33 -7.72 6.74 -13.35
CA MET A 33 -6.57 5.83 -13.42
C MET A 33 -6.71 4.85 -14.58
N SER A 34 -5.64 4.12 -14.86
CA SER A 34 -5.62 3.08 -15.89
C SER A 34 -5.15 1.76 -15.29
N ARG A 35 -5.81 0.67 -15.71
CA ARG A 35 -5.40 -0.70 -15.38
C ARG A 35 -4.53 -1.32 -16.47
N SER A 36 -4.28 -0.60 -17.54
CA SER A 36 -3.42 -1.06 -18.63
C SER A 36 -1.98 -1.23 -18.14
N LYS A 37 -1.27 -2.18 -18.73
CA LYS A 37 0.17 -2.36 -18.49
C LYS A 37 0.97 -1.18 -19.06
N THR A 38 0.39 -0.47 -20.02
CA THR A 38 0.99 0.70 -20.66
C THR A 38 0.01 1.86 -20.55
N PRO A 39 -0.10 2.52 -19.36
CA PRO A 39 -1.06 3.60 -19.18
C PRO A 39 -0.80 4.75 -20.15
N PRO A 40 -1.87 5.39 -20.66
CA PRO A 40 -1.71 6.58 -21.48
C PRO A 40 -1.00 7.70 -20.70
N PRO A 41 -0.23 8.57 -21.36
CA PRO A 41 0.37 9.73 -20.70
C PRO A 41 -0.69 10.58 -20.01
N GLY A 42 -0.40 11.08 -18.82
CA GLY A 42 -1.30 11.92 -18.05
C GLY A 42 -2.36 11.19 -17.24
N ILE A 43 -2.33 9.85 -17.20
CA ILE A 43 -3.24 9.04 -16.40
C ILE A 43 -2.44 8.15 -15.47
N LEU A 44 -2.81 8.16 -14.16
CA LEU A 44 -2.10 7.36 -13.17
C LEU A 44 -2.32 5.87 -13.36
N PRO A 45 -1.27 5.04 -13.24
CA PRO A 45 -1.43 3.59 -13.16
C PRO A 45 -2.21 3.21 -11.89
N TYR A 46 -3.01 2.15 -11.98
CA TYR A 46 -3.78 1.63 -10.84
C TYR A 46 -2.91 1.38 -9.60
N ILE A 47 -1.73 0.79 -9.80
CA ILE A 47 -0.85 0.46 -8.67
C ILE A 47 -0.42 1.72 -7.89
N ASP A 48 -0.15 2.81 -8.58
CA ASP A 48 0.23 4.07 -7.92
C ASP A 48 -0.92 4.60 -7.07
N VAL A 49 -2.14 4.51 -7.58
CA VAL A 49 -3.34 4.97 -6.86
C VAL A 49 -3.56 4.15 -5.59
N VAL A 50 -3.50 2.82 -5.68
CA VAL A 50 -3.68 1.93 -4.54
C VAL A 50 -2.57 2.09 -3.51
N GLU A 51 -1.33 2.24 -3.96
CA GLU A 51 -0.20 2.43 -3.04
C GLU A 51 -0.32 3.73 -2.25
N GLU A 52 -0.66 4.82 -2.91
CA GLU A 52 -0.85 6.10 -2.21
C GLU A 52 -2.00 6.03 -1.22
N ALA A 53 -3.11 5.37 -1.57
CA ALA A 53 -4.21 5.16 -0.64
C ALA A 53 -3.77 4.40 0.62
N LEU A 54 -3.04 3.31 0.45
CA LEU A 54 -2.55 2.50 1.57
C LEU A 54 -1.61 3.30 2.49
N CYS A 55 -0.80 4.19 1.92
CA CYS A 55 0.11 5.03 2.70
C CYS A 55 -0.62 5.93 3.71
N PHE A 56 -1.89 6.23 3.49
CA PHE A 56 -2.70 7.09 4.34
C PHE A 56 -3.82 6.34 5.06
N GLY A 57 -3.83 5.01 5.02
CA GLY A 57 -4.85 4.20 5.66
C GLY A 57 -6.19 4.20 4.92
N TRP A 58 -6.15 4.48 3.64
CA TRP A 58 -7.30 4.43 2.74
C TRP A 58 -7.28 3.14 1.92
N ILE A 59 -8.40 2.84 1.26
CA ILE A 59 -8.55 1.63 0.45
C ILE A 59 -9.33 1.97 -0.83
N ASP A 60 -9.02 1.24 -1.91
CA ASP A 60 -9.79 1.28 -3.13
C ASP A 60 -11.05 0.42 -2.96
N SER A 61 -12.15 0.88 -3.55
CA SER A 61 -13.42 0.16 -3.50
C SER A 61 -14.07 0.09 -4.88
N THR A 62 -15.02 0.96 -5.16
CA THR A 62 -15.81 0.92 -6.39
C THR A 62 -15.04 1.49 -7.58
N LEU A 63 -15.15 0.83 -8.72
CA LEU A 63 -14.64 1.31 -9.99
C LEU A 63 -15.82 1.78 -10.85
N LYS A 64 -15.71 2.95 -11.47
CA LYS A 64 -16.74 3.51 -12.33
C LYS A 64 -16.16 3.94 -13.66
N LYS A 65 -16.89 3.63 -14.74
CA LYS A 65 -16.52 4.10 -16.07
C LYS A 65 -17.15 5.47 -16.30
N LEU A 66 -16.33 6.44 -16.67
CA LEU A 66 -16.80 7.79 -16.97
C LEU A 66 -17.44 7.84 -18.36
N PRO A 67 -18.27 8.88 -18.65
CA PRO A 67 -18.91 9.00 -19.97
C PRO A 67 -17.92 9.04 -21.14
N ASP A 68 -16.69 9.53 -20.92
CA ASP A 68 -15.65 9.57 -21.94
C ASP A 68 -14.85 8.26 -22.06
N GLY A 69 -15.21 7.24 -21.28
CA GLY A 69 -14.55 5.93 -21.30
C GLY A 69 -13.40 5.75 -20.33
N ARG A 70 -12.95 6.81 -19.68
CA ARG A 70 -11.90 6.69 -18.65
C ARG A 70 -12.46 5.98 -17.40
N LEU A 71 -11.57 5.42 -16.59
CA LEU A 71 -11.95 4.75 -15.35
C LEU A 71 -11.67 5.65 -14.14
N ALA A 72 -12.59 5.68 -13.20
CA ALA A 72 -12.44 6.37 -11.94
C ALA A 72 -12.50 5.37 -10.79
N GLN A 73 -11.47 5.36 -9.94
CA GLN A 73 -11.36 4.49 -8.78
C GLN A 73 -11.76 5.25 -7.53
N ARG A 74 -12.74 4.72 -6.80
CA ARG A 74 -13.12 5.29 -5.51
C ARG A 74 -12.11 4.90 -4.45
N LEU A 75 -11.66 5.88 -3.68
CA LEU A 75 -10.82 5.70 -2.49
C LEU A 75 -11.57 6.24 -1.28
N SER A 76 -11.42 5.55 -0.14
CA SER A 76 -12.05 5.98 1.11
C SER A 76 -11.22 5.47 2.30
N PRO A 77 -11.35 6.11 3.48
CA PRO A 77 -10.69 5.60 4.69
C PRO A 77 -11.11 4.17 4.99
N ARG A 78 -10.17 3.34 5.43
CA ARG A 78 -10.47 1.99 5.86
C ARG A 78 -11.32 2.01 7.11
N ARG A 79 -12.28 1.10 7.18
CA ARG A 79 -13.05 0.87 8.41
C ARG A 79 -12.16 0.12 9.41
N LYS A 80 -12.38 0.36 10.70
CA LYS A 80 -11.60 -0.23 11.79
C LYS A 80 -11.50 -1.76 11.70
N ASN A 81 -12.57 -2.42 11.29
CA ASN A 81 -12.65 -3.88 11.19
C ASN A 81 -12.64 -4.36 9.74
N SER A 82 -12.00 -3.60 8.83
CA SER A 82 -11.94 -4.00 7.42
C SER A 82 -11.08 -5.25 7.24
N HIS A 83 -11.45 -6.05 6.25
CA HIS A 83 -10.65 -7.22 5.89
C HIS A 83 -9.38 -6.80 5.14
N TRP A 84 -8.24 -7.34 5.59
CA TRP A 84 -6.95 -7.13 4.92
C TRP A 84 -6.57 -8.37 4.14
N THR A 85 -6.32 -8.20 2.84
CA THR A 85 -5.78 -9.29 2.02
C THR A 85 -4.26 -9.39 2.22
N LYS A 86 -3.72 -10.58 1.96
CA LYS A 86 -2.26 -10.76 1.99
C LYS A 86 -1.58 -9.79 1.01
N LEU A 87 -2.17 -9.58 -0.16
CA LEU A 87 -1.63 -8.67 -1.17
C LEU A 87 -1.49 -7.26 -0.61
N ASN A 88 -2.51 -6.75 0.07
CA ASN A 88 -2.44 -5.39 0.64
C ASN A 88 -1.48 -5.31 1.83
N MET A 89 -1.35 -6.37 2.62
CA MET A 89 -0.32 -6.44 3.65
C MET A 89 1.09 -6.36 3.06
N ASP A 90 1.34 -7.14 2.03
CA ASP A 90 2.65 -7.14 1.33
C ASP A 90 2.95 -5.77 0.73
N ARG A 91 1.93 -5.11 0.17
CA ARG A 91 2.08 -3.74 -0.35
C ARG A 91 2.46 -2.76 0.75
N CYS A 92 1.79 -2.83 1.91
CA CYS A 92 2.13 -1.95 3.05
C CYS A 92 3.55 -2.17 3.54
N MET A 93 3.99 -3.41 3.64
CA MET A 93 5.36 -3.73 4.04
C MET A 93 6.38 -3.18 3.04
N ASN A 94 6.11 -3.33 1.76
CA ASN A 94 6.96 -2.77 0.71
C ASN A 94 7.00 -1.24 0.76
N LEU A 95 5.85 -0.60 0.95
CA LEU A 95 5.75 0.85 1.05
C LEU A 95 6.50 1.39 2.26
N GLU A 96 6.46 0.67 3.39
CA GLU A 96 7.25 1.04 4.58
C GLU A 96 8.75 0.93 4.30
N ASP A 97 9.18 -0.15 3.64
CA ASP A 97 10.59 -0.33 3.27
C ASP A 97 11.08 0.78 2.33
N ARG A 98 10.20 1.30 1.50
CA ARG A 98 10.50 2.42 0.59
C ARG A 98 10.40 3.78 1.26
N GLY A 99 10.01 3.84 2.53
CA GLY A 99 9.86 5.09 3.27
C GLY A 99 8.65 5.92 2.89
N LEU A 100 7.64 5.31 2.29
CA LEU A 100 6.45 6.01 1.79
C LEU A 100 5.26 5.99 2.75
N MET A 101 5.23 5.05 3.71
CA MET A 101 4.12 4.97 4.67
C MET A 101 4.06 6.18 5.58
N THR A 102 2.85 6.63 5.87
CA THR A 102 2.60 7.71 6.82
C THR A 102 2.14 7.14 8.16
N PRO A 103 2.16 7.95 9.26
CA PRO A 103 1.62 7.50 10.54
C PRO A 103 0.16 7.04 10.45
N ALA A 104 -0.66 7.69 9.63
CA ALA A 104 -2.06 7.29 9.44
C ALA A 104 -2.17 5.89 8.81
N GLY A 105 -1.34 5.61 7.82
CA GLY A 105 -1.29 4.29 7.18
C GLY A 105 -0.81 3.20 8.14
N ARG A 106 0.21 3.49 8.93
CA ARG A 106 0.71 2.56 9.96
C ARG A 106 -0.36 2.23 11.00
N ARG A 107 -1.08 3.24 11.49
CA ARG A 107 -2.15 3.02 12.46
C ARG A 107 -3.26 2.13 11.91
N ALA A 108 -3.65 2.33 10.65
CA ALA A 108 -4.66 1.50 10.02
C ALA A 108 -4.21 0.04 9.92
N PHE A 109 -2.95 -0.18 9.56
CA PHE A 109 -2.37 -1.51 9.45
C PHE A 109 -2.25 -2.19 10.82
N GLU A 110 -1.76 -1.50 11.83
CA GLU A 110 -1.63 -2.02 13.19
C GLU A 110 -2.98 -2.35 13.82
N ASN A 111 -3.97 -1.48 13.65
CA ASN A 111 -5.32 -1.68 14.18
C ASN A 111 -5.99 -2.93 13.59
N ALA A 112 -5.69 -3.26 12.33
CA ALA A 112 -6.27 -4.43 11.67
C ALA A 112 -5.80 -5.74 12.30
N TYR A 113 -4.56 -5.80 12.78
CA TYR A 113 -3.94 -7.03 13.25
C TYR A 113 -3.63 -7.06 14.75
N GLY A 114 -3.86 -5.96 15.47
CA GLY A 114 -3.94 -5.89 16.93
C GLY A 114 -2.66 -6.10 17.73
N TRP A 115 -1.64 -6.75 17.22
CA TRP A 115 -0.43 -7.08 17.98
C TRP A 115 0.84 -6.78 17.23
N GLY A 116 0.72 -5.99 16.32
CA GLY A 116 1.93 -5.47 15.97
C GLY A 116 2.33 -5.49 14.56
N TYR A 117 2.41 -4.33 14.13
CA TYR A 117 3.13 -3.92 12.97
C TYR A 117 4.45 -4.69 12.81
N GLN A 118 5.17 -4.92 13.91
CA GLN A 118 6.48 -5.60 13.91
C GLN A 118 6.40 -7.07 13.49
N VAL A 119 5.26 -7.73 13.61
CA VAL A 119 5.10 -9.10 13.16
C VAL A 119 5.08 -9.19 11.64
N PHE A 120 4.47 -8.20 11.00
CA PHE A 120 4.37 -8.12 9.55
C PHE A 120 5.47 -7.26 8.93
N HIS A 121 6.16 -6.50 9.77
CA HIS A 121 7.24 -5.61 9.36
C HIS A 121 8.43 -5.77 10.30
N PRO A 122 9.15 -6.89 10.22
CA PRO A 122 10.23 -7.19 11.15
C PRO A 122 11.36 -6.17 11.07
N THR A 123 12.01 -5.92 12.20
CA THR A 123 13.22 -5.11 12.24
C THR A 123 14.32 -5.76 11.40
N PRO A 124 15.37 -5.02 11.01
CA PRO A 124 16.50 -5.61 10.29
C PRO A 124 17.09 -6.84 10.98
N GLU A 125 17.17 -6.83 12.33
CA GLU A 125 17.63 -7.98 13.10
C GLU A 125 16.70 -9.18 12.98
N GLN A 126 15.39 -8.93 13.08
CA GLN A 126 14.38 -9.97 12.92
C GLN A 126 14.39 -10.56 11.50
N LYS A 127 14.55 -9.72 10.48
CA LYS A 127 14.66 -10.17 9.08
C LYS A 127 15.89 -11.07 8.90
N LYS A 128 17.01 -10.67 9.48
CA LYS A 128 18.25 -11.45 9.41
C LYS A 128 18.09 -12.80 10.08
N LYS A 129 17.50 -12.82 11.29
CA LYS A 129 17.24 -14.05 12.03
C LYS A 129 16.34 -14.99 11.25
N GLN A 130 15.25 -14.48 10.68
CA GLN A 130 14.30 -15.25 9.88
C GLN A 130 15.00 -15.83 8.65
N MET A 131 15.79 -15.04 7.95
CA MET A 131 16.54 -15.49 6.79
C MET A 131 17.53 -16.59 7.15
N MET A 132 18.20 -16.46 8.29
CA MET A 132 19.15 -17.48 8.79
C MET A 132 18.43 -18.80 9.11
N GLU A 133 17.28 -18.73 9.75
CA GLU A 133 16.47 -19.91 10.05
C GLU A 133 15.99 -20.63 8.79
N GLU A 134 15.51 -19.89 7.80
CA GLU A 134 15.09 -20.44 6.51
C GLU A 134 16.28 -21.08 5.79
N THR A 135 17.45 -20.46 5.83
CA THR A 135 18.68 -21.01 5.23
C THR A 135 19.09 -22.29 5.95
N ARG A 136 18.97 -22.31 7.29
CA ARG A 136 19.28 -23.50 8.09
C ARG A 136 18.42 -24.70 7.69
N GLU A 137 17.14 -24.48 7.42
CA GLU A 137 16.21 -25.53 7.04
C GLU A 137 16.40 -26.00 5.59
N ARG A 138 16.60 -25.06 4.68
CA ARG A 138 16.63 -25.33 3.24
C ARG A 138 18.04 -25.59 2.70
N ARG A 139 19.05 -24.97 3.30
CA ARG A 139 20.45 -25.04 2.86
C ARG A 139 21.39 -25.15 4.05
N PRO A 140 21.41 -26.29 4.74
CA PRO A 140 22.22 -26.43 5.97
C PRO A 140 23.71 -26.15 5.78
N ALA A 141 24.28 -26.55 4.65
CA ALA A 141 25.70 -26.30 4.38
C ALA A 141 26.01 -24.82 4.26
N LEU A 142 25.11 -24.05 3.60
CA LEU A 142 25.26 -22.61 3.48
C LEU A 142 25.09 -21.93 4.83
N TYR A 143 24.18 -22.41 5.66
CA TYR A 143 23.97 -21.90 7.01
C TYR A 143 25.23 -22.05 7.85
N GLU A 144 25.86 -23.23 7.83
CA GLU A 144 27.11 -23.46 8.57
C GLU A 144 28.22 -22.52 8.13
N LYS A 145 28.34 -22.30 6.83
CA LYS A 145 29.33 -21.37 6.27
C LYS A 145 29.08 -19.95 6.74
N MET A 146 27.82 -19.49 6.71
CA MET A 146 27.46 -18.16 7.17
C MET A 146 27.72 -17.98 8.68
N SER A 147 27.47 -19.01 9.48
CA SER A 147 27.71 -18.98 10.94
C SER A 147 29.19 -18.94 11.30
N SER A 148 30.06 -19.52 10.48
CA SER A 148 31.52 -19.56 10.73
C SER A 148 32.22 -18.28 10.29
N GLU A 149 31.58 -17.41 9.53
CA GLU A 149 32.14 -16.15 9.04
C GLU A 149 31.93 -14.96 9.99
N LYS A 150 31.71 -15.18 11.26
CA LYS A 150 31.52 -14.10 12.24
C LYS A 150 32.83 -13.35 12.53
#